data_d743177e4887eeb503d1c5f845513a07
#
_entry.id   d743177e4887eeb503d1c5f845513a07
#
_cell.length_a   1.000
_cell.length_b   1.000
_cell.length_c   1.000
_cell.angle_alpha   90.00
_cell.angle_beta   90.00
_cell.angle_gamma   90.00
#
_symmetry.space_group_name_H-M   'P 1'
#
loop_
_entity.id
_entity.type
_entity.pdbx_description
1 polymer ?
#
loop_
_entity_poly.entity_id
_entity_poly.type
_entity_poly.pdbx_seq_one_letter_code
_entity_poly.pdbx_strand_id
1 'polypeptide(L)'
;MSSRFSRRRRARVAYPVLLLLAPVLAAGCSAPPSAAPNSGGWVGPTAPATAGQPATPTASPAPTASPAPTAARASASASPTRAGLRHVFPVRASNVDYHPTHSAYPGTDIFADCGEPVVAVTDGTILEVSRVDRFDRRGPLGPNNGGLSVSLLGDDGVRYYGSHLSAITAGIDVGDRVRAGQQVGRVGRTGNANNVCHVHFGISPACTGRGDWWIRRGVVWPARYLDSWRRDGNREPAAEVGAWRRKHGCPKAPTAGGEAG
;
A
#
# COMPACT_ATOMS: atom_id res chain seq x y z
N MET A 1 40.78 -52.78 -15.38
CA MET A 1 39.35 -52.71 -15.12
C MET A 1 38.83 -51.41 -15.75
N SER A 2 38.20 -51.51 -16.93
CA SER A 2 37.81 -50.39 -17.76
C SER A 2 36.29 -50.11 -17.51
N SER A 3 35.99 -48.94 -17.02
CA SER A 3 34.61 -48.47 -16.84
C SER A 3 34.16 -47.72 -18.09
N ARG A 4 33.12 -48.22 -18.78
CA ARG A 4 32.53 -47.65 -19.98
C ARG A 4 31.47 -46.61 -19.58
N PHE A 5 31.70 -45.35 -19.87
CA PHE A 5 30.69 -44.25 -19.76
C PHE A 5 29.72 -44.34 -20.96
N SER A 6 28.46 -44.65 -20.68
CA SER A 6 27.37 -44.63 -21.64
C SER A 6 26.82 -43.20 -21.79
N ARG A 7 27.01 -42.58 -22.96
CA ARG A 7 26.39 -41.28 -23.31
C ARG A 7 24.98 -41.51 -23.80
N ARG A 8 24.00 -41.13 -22.99
CA ARG A 8 22.57 -41.06 -23.42
C ARG A 8 22.38 -39.81 -24.30
N ARG A 9 22.02 -40.02 -25.56
CA ARG A 9 21.60 -39.00 -26.52
C ARG A 9 20.19 -38.53 -26.14
N ARG A 10 20.02 -37.23 -25.89
CA ARG A 10 18.70 -36.62 -25.72
C ARG A 10 18.10 -36.36 -27.10
N ALA A 11 16.97 -36.96 -27.39
CA ALA A 11 16.15 -36.68 -28.58
C ALA A 11 15.52 -35.29 -28.46
N ARG A 12 15.69 -34.45 -29.47
CA ARG A 12 15.00 -33.15 -29.60
C ARG A 12 13.66 -33.42 -30.26
N VAL A 13 12.59 -33.19 -29.53
CA VAL A 13 11.22 -33.18 -30.10
C VAL A 13 10.98 -31.80 -30.70
N ALA A 14 10.83 -31.75 -32.02
CA ALA A 14 10.44 -30.56 -32.75
C ALA A 14 8.89 -30.48 -32.78
N TYR A 15 8.32 -29.39 -32.29
CA TYR A 15 6.91 -29.11 -32.43
C TYR A 15 6.67 -28.27 -33.70
N PRO A 16 5.68 -28.59 -34.55
CA PRO A 16 5.32 -27.75 -35.68
C PRO A 16 4.49 -26.56 -35.18
N VAL A 17 4.89 -25.36 -35.58
CA VAL A 17 4.13 -24.12 -35.39
C VAL A 17 3.02 -24.10 -36.43
N LEU A 18 1.77 -24.24 -36.00
CA LEU A 18 0.59 -24.08 -36.81
C LEU A 18 0.18 -22.60 -36.81
N LEU A 19 0.44 -21.90 -37.91
CA LEU A 19 -0.05 -20.52 -38.13
C LEU A 19 -1.53 -20.59 -38.51
N LEU A 20 -2.43 -20.17 -37.63
CA LEU A 20 -3.85 -19.91 -37.93
C LEU A 20 -3.99 -18.43 -38.32
N LEU A 21 -4.25 -18.19 -39.60
CA LEU A 21 -4.70 -16.91 -40.11
C LEU A 21 -6.21 -16.77 -39.79
N ALA A 22 -6.57 -15.77 -38.98
CA ALA A 22 -7.95 -15.37 -38.74
C ALA A 22 -8.31 -14.18 -39.67
N PRO A 23 -9.50 -14.18 -40.26
CA PRO A 23 -9.94 -13.06 -41.11
C PRO A 23 -10.42 -11.89 -40.24
N VAL A 24 -9.99 -10.67 -40.61
CA VAL A 24 -10.45 -9.41 -40.07
C VAL A 24 -11.83 -9.08 -40.66
N LEU A 25 -12.87 -9.13 -39.84
CA LEU A 25 -14.18 -8.56 -40.16
C LEU A 25 -14.21 -7.11 -39.70
N ALA A 26 -14.24 -6.17 -40.63
CA ALA A 26 -14.48 -4.76 -40.37
C ALA A 26 -15.96 -4.53 -40.04
N ALA A 27 -16.31 -4.22 -38.80
CA ALA A 27 -17.62 -3.74 -38.41
C ALA A 27 -17.56 -2.21 -38.29
N GLY A 28 -18.36 -1.53 -39.10
CA GLY A 28 -18.50 -0.07 -39.13
C GLY A 28 -19.19 0.43 -37.84
N CYS A 29 -18.58 1.41 -37.19
CA CYS A 29 -19.16 2.13 -36.04
C CYS A 29 -19.99 3.32 -36.58
N SER A 30 -21.31 3.25 -36.36
CA SER A 30 -22.19 4.42 -36.45
C SER A 30 -22.14 5.18 -35.14
N ALA A 31 -21.83 6.47 -35.21
CA ALA A 31 -21.82 7.37 -34.04
C ALA A 31 -23.25 7.80 -33.67
N PRO A 32 -23.59 7.92 -32.38
CA PRO A 32 -24.84 8.52 -31.93
C PRO A 32 -24.77 10.07 -31.98
N PRO A 33 -25.92 10.77 -32.14
CA PRO A 33 -25.95 12.24 -32.28
C PRO A 33 -25.69 12.94 -30.95
N SER A 34 -24.93 14.04 -31.02
CA SER A 34 -24.70 15.00 -29.95
C SER A 34 -26.00 15.63 -29.48
N ALA A 35 -26.27 15.58 -28.16
CA ALA A 35 -27.27 16.38 -27.50
C ALA A 35 -26.67 17.74 -27.10
N ALA A 36 -27.34 18.81 -27.46
CA ALA A 36 -26.99 20.19 -27.14
C ALA A 36 -27.21 20.51 -25.66
N PRO A 37 -26.44 21.44 -25.08
CA PRO A 37 -26.64 21.82 -23.67
C PRO A 37 -27.82 22.78 -23.55
N ASN A 38 -28.73 22.42 -22.64
CA ASN A 38 -29.85 23.25 -22.22
C ASN A 38 -29.37 24.33 -21.25
N SER A 39 -29.30 25.57 -21.67
CA SER A 39 -29.05 26.75 -20.84
C SER A 39 -30.32 27.16 -20.10
N GLY A 40 -30.56 26.62 -18.94
CA GLY A 40 -31.61 27.07 -18.00
C GLY A 40 -31.04 28.08 -17.00
N GLY A 41 -31.29 29.37 -17.23
CA GLY A 41 -30.94 30.42 -16.30
C GLY A 41 -31.82 30.36 -15.03
N TRP A 42 -31.16 30.32 -13.87
CA TRP A 42 -31.79 30.52 -12.58
C TRP A 42 -31.69 32.00 -12.22
N VAL A 43 -32.87 32.67 -12.13
CA VAL A 43 -33.02 34.01 -11.54
C VAL A 43 -33.36 33.82 -10.07
N GLY A 44 -32.47 34.19 -9.17
CA GLY A 44 -32.70 34.22 -7.73
C GLY A 44 -33.50 35.48 -7.31
N PRO A 45 -34.38 35.38 -6.30
CA PRO A 45 -35.13 36.53 -5.84
C PRO A 45 -34.26 37.44 -4.96
N THR A 46 -34.30 38.73 -5.30
CA THR A 46 -33.73 39.85 -4.52
C THR A 46 -34.56 40.09 -3.26
N ALA A 47 -33.96 40.01 -2.07
CA ALA A 47 -34.60 40.46 -0.83
C ALA A 47 -34.19 41.92 -0.48
N PRO A 48 -35.10 42.76 0.03
CA PRO A 48 -34.77 44.12 0.36
C PRO A 48 -34.06 44.25 1.70
N ALA A 49 -33.05 45.13 1.74
CA ALA A 49 -32.34 45.52 2.93
C ALA A 49 -33.23 46.39 3.86
N THR A 50 -33.44 45.94 5.11
CA THR A 50 -34.00 46.76 6.17
C THR A 50 -32.89 47.16 7.13
N ALA A 51 -32.64 48.46 7.23
CA ALA A 51 -31.71 49.05 8.18
C ALA A 51 -32.30 48.99 9.59
N GLY A 52 -31.62 48.30 10.52
CA GLY A 52 -31.93 48.28 11.95
C GLY A 52 -30.81 48.93 12.76
N GLN A 53 -31.18 49.83 13.67
CA GLN A 53 -30.35 50.65 14.54
C GLN A 53 -29.47 49.87 15.51
N PRO A 54 -28.36 50.50 16.00
CA PRO A 54 -27.43 49.85 16.92
C PRO A 54 -27.98 49.77 18.35
N ALA A 55 -28.03 48.59 18.94
CA ALA A 55 -28.29 48.36 20.35
C ALA A 55 -27.02 48.51 21.18
N THR A 56 -27.09 49.27 22.24
CA THR A 56 -26.08 49.48 23.29
C THR A 56 -25.65 48.16 23.96
N PRO A 57 -24.38 47.95 24.25
CA PRO A 57 -23.95 46.75 24.96
C PRO A 57 -24.23 46.83 26.46
N THR A 58 -25.09 45.98 26.97
CA THR A 58 -25.25 45.71 28.40
C THR A 58 -24.09 44.84 28.87
N ALA A 59 -23.36 45.29 29.87
CA ALA A 59 -22.24 44.56 30.48
C ALA A 59 -22.72 43.25 31.11
N SER A 60 -22.15 42.13 30.64
CA SER A 60 -22.34 40.82 31.22
C SER A 60 -21.31 40.57 32.34
N PRO A 61 -21.70 39.97 33.49
CA PRO A 61 -20.77 39.72 34.58
C PRO A 61 -19.69 38.69 34.21
N ALA A 62 -18.49 38.89 34.71
CA ALA A 62 -17.32 38.03 34.50
C ALA A 62 -17.61 36.59 34.91
N PRO A 63 -17.17 35.57 34.08
CA PRO A 63 -17.27 34.19 34.49
C PRO A 63 -16.23 33.88 35.56
N THR A 64 -16.71 33.30 36.67
CA THR A 64 -15.90 32.72 37.76
C THR A 64 -14.96 31.65 37.20
N ALA A 65 -13.68 31.78 37.48
CA ALA A 65 -12.64 30.83 37.05
C ALA A 65 -12.94 29.42 37.57
N SER A 66 -13.21 28.52 36.63
CA SER A 66 -13.25 27.08 36.89
C SER A 66 -11.83 26.55 37.08
N PRO A 67 -11.55 25.65 38.05
CA PRO A 67 -10.23 25.12 38.28
C PRO A 67 -9.77 24.33 37.03
N ALA A 68 -8.53 24.58 36.60
CA ALA A 68 -7.89 23.87 35.49
C ALA A 68 -7.91 22.35 35.75
N PRO A 69 -8.24 21.53 34.72
CA PRO A 69 -8.08 20.08 34.84
C PRO A 69 -6.59 19.76 35.03
N THR A 70 -6.29 19.12 36.14
CA THR A 70 -4.96 18.52 36.42
C THR A 70 -4.60 17.63 35.24
N ALA A 71 -3.54 18.01 34.52
CA ALA A 71 -3.01 17.20 33.42
C ALA A 71 -2.71 15.79 33.93
N ALA A 72 -3.52 14.84 33.54
CA ALA A 72 -3.21 13.42 33.73
C ALA A 72 -1.89 13.15 33.00
N ARG A 73 -0.86 12.89 33.81
CA ARG A 73 0.47 12.48 33.36
C ARG A 73 0.28 11.29 32.44
N ALA A 74 0.48 11.48 31.14
CA ALA A 74 0.47 10.39 30.17
C ALA A 74 1.51 9.37 30.66
N SER A 75 1.03 8.22 31.08
CA SER A 75 1.89 7.07 31.40
C SER A 75 2.72 6.78 30.16
N ALA A 76 4.04 6.93 30.27
CA ALA A 76 4.96 6.51 29.26
C ALA A 76 4.65 5.04 28.95
N SER A 77 4.09 4.77 27.77
CA SER A 77 3.89 3.41 27.28
C SER A 77 5.25 2.73 27.28
N ALA A 78 5.42 1.75 28.15
CA ALA A 78 6.59 0.89 28.13
C ALA A 78 6.73 0.35 26.71
N SER A 79 7.91 0.48 26.11
CA SER A 79 8.23 -0.15 24.82
C SER A 79 7.91 -1.65 24.97
N PRO A 80 7.08 -2.23 24.06
CA PRO A 80 6.76 -3.64 24.18
C PRO A 80 8.04 -4.45 24.11
N THR A 81 8.25 -5.30 25.10
CA THR A 81 9.34 -6.26 25.09
C THR A 81 9.16 -7.14 23.86
N ARG A 82 10.19 -7.31 23.06
CA ARG A 82 10.22 -8.05 21.77
C ARG A 82 9.72 -9.51 21.89
N ALA A 83 9.60 -10.04 23.10
CA ALA A 83 9.03 -11.35 23.40
C ALA A 83 7.50 -11.25 23.38
N GLY A 84 6.86 -11.69 22.28
CA GLY A 84 5.41 -11.81 22.18
C GLY A 84 4.75 -11.04 21.04
N LEU A 85 5.50 -10.42 20.13
CA LEU A 85 4.90 -9.80 18.94
C LEU A 85 4.25 -10.87 18.08
N ARG A 86 2.98 -10.62 17.73
CA ARG A 86 2.21 -11.48 16.83
C ARG A 86 2.24 -10.91 15.44
N HIS A 87 2.43 -11.80 14.45
CA HIS A 87 2.25 -11.47 13.04
C HIS A 87 1.01 -12.17 12.48
N VAL A 88 0.31 -11.49 11.57
CA VAL A 88 -0.86 -12.02 10.87
C VAL A 88 -0.73 -11.80 9.37
N PHE A 89 -1.42 -12.62 8.58
CA PHE A 89 -1.45 -12.47 7.14
C PHE A 89 -2.12 -11.13 6.76
N PRO A 90 -1.56 -10.33 5.82
CA PRO A 90 -1.96 -8.93 5.60
C PRO A 90 -3.31 -8.74 4.89
N VAL A 91 -3.90 -9.78 4.29
CA VAL A 91 -5.19 -9.70 3.57
C VAL A 91 -6.19 -10.68 4.18
N ARG A 92 -7.37 -10.19 4.55
CA ARG A 92 -8.47 -11.02 5.07
C ARG A 92 -9.42 -11.38 3.95
N ALA A 93 -9.11 -12.44 3.21
CA ALA A 93 -9.95 -13.00 2.16
C ALA A 93 -9.80 -14.53 2.13
N SER A 94 -10.80 -15.23 1.59
CA SER A 94 -10.73 -16.69 1.41
C SER A 94 -10.04 -17.09 0.11
N ASN A 95 -10.10 -16.22 -0.92
CA ASN A 95 -9.59 -16.44 -2.28
C ASN A 95 -8.21 -15.79 -2.50
N VAL A 96 -7.30 -15.95 -1.54
CA VAL A 96 -5.97 -15.32 -1.61
C VAL A 96 -4.97 -16.23 -2.31
N ASP A 97 -4.22 -15.66 -3.26
CA ASP A 97 -3.04 -16.27 -3.88
C ASP A 97 -1.88 -15.29 -3.92
N TYR A 98 -0.64 -15.79 -4.00
CA TYR A 98 0.56 -14.96 -4.17
C TYR A 98 1.72 -15.79 -4.73
N HIS A 99 2.60 -15.11 -5.46
CA HIS A 99 3.81 -15.73 -5.97
C HIS A 99 4.95 -15.68 -4.94
N PRO A 100 5.85 -16.69 -4.93
CA PRO A 100 6.99 -16.70 -4.01
C PRO A 100 8.01 -15.59 -4.29
N THR A 101 7.99 -15.04 -5.50
CA THR A 101 8.94 -14.02 -5.98
C THR A 101 8.21 -12.93 -6.78
N HIS A 102 8.82 -11.76 -6.84
CA HIS A 102 8.46 -10.64 -7.72
C HIS A 102 9.55 -10.46 -8.78
N SER A 103 9.21 -9.93 -9.96
CA SER A 103 10.12 -9.92 -11.12
C SER A 103 11.35 -9.04 -10.97
N ALA A 104 11.29 -7.93 -10.24
CA ALA A 104 12.34 -6.91 -10.24
C ALA A 104 13.08 -6.76 -8.90
N TYR A 105 12.48 -7.12 -7.78
CA TYR A 105 13.05 -6.91 -6.44
C TYR A 105 12.33 -7.79 -5.41
N PRO A 106 12.91 -7.99 -4.20
CA PRO A 106 12.27 -8.78 -3.15
C PRO A 106 10.99 -8.15 -2.63
N GLY A 107 9.86 -8.55 -3.20
CA GLY A 107 8.51 -8.20 -2.83
C GLY A 107 7.58 -9.34 -3.24
N THR A 108 6.28 -9.19 -3.07
CA THR A 108 5.28 -10.10 -3.62
C THR A 108 3.95 -9.39 -3.86
N ASP A 109 3.20 -9.87 -4.83
CA ASP A 109 1.84 -9.42 -5.10
C ASP A 109 0.88 -10.46 -4.51
N ILE A 110 0.00 -9.99 -3.62
CA ILE A 110 -1.03 -10.80 -2.96
C ILE A 110 -2.34 -10.52 -3.67
N PHE A 111 -2.80 -11.48 -4.46
CA PHE A 111 -4.03 -11.40 -5.24
C PHE A 111 -5.22 -11.76 -4.36
N ALA A 112 -6.26 -10.95 -4.42
CA ALA A 112 -7.56 -11.14 -3.80
C ALA A 112 -8.59 -10.24 -4.51
N ASP A 113 -9.87 -10.40 -4.20
CA ASP A 113 -10.89 -9.53 -4.78
C ASP A 113 -10.70 -8.07 -4.35
N CYS A 114 -11.01 -7.14 -5.26
CA CYS A 114 -11.01 -5.73 -4.91
C CYS A 114 -11.99 -5.45 -3.76
N GLY A 115 -11.55 -4.64 -2.79
CA GLY A 115 -12.37 -4.29 -1.63
C GLY A 115 -12.15 -5.17 -0.40
N GLU A 116 -11.45 -6.30 -0.53
CA GLU A 116 -11.10 -7.15 0.62
C GLU A 116 -10.26 -6.39 1.66
N PRO A 117 -10.45 -6.66 2.96
CA PRO A 117 -9.72 -5.95 4.01
C PRO A 117 -8.22 -6.21 3.98
N VAL A 118 -7.44 -5.13 4.02
CA VAL A 118 -5.98 -5.14 4.26
C VAL A 118 -5.74 -4.73 5.70
N VAL A 119 -4.91 -5.52 6.40
CA VAL A 119 -4.70 -5.36 7.85
C VAL A 119 -3.23 -5.14 8.19
N ALA A 120 -2.96 -4.49 9.33
CA ALA A 120 -1.65 -4.39 9.93
C ALA A 120 -1.13 -5.80 10.27
N VAL A 121 0.06 -6.15 9.78
CA VAL A 121 0.64 -7.49 9.99
C VAL A 121 1.11 -7.74 11.41
N THR A 122 1.43 -6.68 12.15
CA THR A 122 1.87 -6.73 13.56
C THR A 122 1.50 -5.43 14.26
N ASP A 123 1.69 -5.36 15.56
CA ASP A 123 1.58 -4.12 16.32
C ASP A 123 2.66 -3.14 15.86
N GLY A 124 2.33 -1.84 15.79
CA GLY A 124 3.29 -0.85 15.31
C GLY A 124 2.70 0.53 15.14
N THR A 125 3.45 1.39 14.47
CA THR A 125 3.07 2.78 14.17
C THR A 125 3.00 2.99 12.65
N ILE A 126 1.97 3.66 12.19
CA ILE A 126 1.84 4.04 10.77
C ILE A 126 2.94 5.04 10.42
N LEU A 127 3.82 4.65 9.51
CA LEU A 127 4.98 5.42 9.10
C LEU A 127 4.67 6.36 7.95
N GLU A 128 3.87 5.90 6.99
CA GLU A 128 3.57 6.62 5.75
C GLU A 128 2.20 6.21 5.21
N VAL A 129 1.44 7.18 4.69
CA VAL A 129 0.16 6.97 4.03
C VAL A 129 0.12 7.76 2.72
N SER A 130 -0.26 7.11 1.62
CA SER A 130 -0.59 7.74 0.35
C SER A 130 -2.09 7.60 0.09
N ARG A 131 -2.82 8.73 0.10
CA ARG A 131 -4.29 8.76 -0.10
C ARG A 131 -4.71 9.17 -1.49
N VAL A 132 -3.77 9.60 -2.32
CA VAL A 132 -4.03 10.08 -3.68
C VAL A 132 -3.24 9.25 -4.67
N ASP A 133 -3.92 8.69 -5.65
CA ASP A 133 -3.27 8.03 -6.77
C ASP A 133 -2.69 9.10 -7.70
N ARG A 134 -1.37 9.20 -7.71
CA ARG A 134 -0.60 10.13 -8.56
C ARG A 134 0.19 9.38 -9.63
N PHE A 135 -0.11 8.13 -9.86
CA PHE A 135 0.57 7.36 -10.88
C PHE A 135 0.27 7.92 -12.27
N ASP A 136 1.32 8.13 -13.04
CA ASP A 136 1.23 8.47 -14.45
C ASP A 136 1.90 7.36 -15.27
N ARG A 137 1.11 6.69 -16.09
CA ARG A 137 1.58 5.61 -16.97
C ARG A 137 2.64 6.06 -17.97
N ARG A 138 2.67 7.34 -18.32
CA ARG A 138 3.64 7.95 -19.26
C ARG A 138 4.87 8.49 -18.53
N GLY A 139 4.79 8.62 -17.23
CA GLY A 139 5.88 9.11 -16.38
C GLY A 139 6.90 8.01 -16.05
N PRO A 140 8.04 8.40 -15.45
CA PRO A 140 9.03 7.44 -15.00
C PRO A 140 8.49 6.60 -13.83
N LEU A 141 8.97 5.37 -13.73
CA LEU A 141 8.74 4.56 -12.53
C LEU A 141 9.36 5.24 -11.31
N GLY A 142 8.65 5.19 -10.17
CA GLY A 142 9.12 5.91 -9.00
C GLY A 142 8.15 5.87 -7.81
N PRO A 143 8.16 6.91 -6.97
CA PRO A 143 7.43 6.95 -5.71
C PRO A 143 5.92 6.79 -5.84
N ASN A 144 5.35 7.12 -7.01
CA ASN A 144 3.91 7.09 -7.26
C ASN A 144 3.40 5.73 -7.78
N ASN A 145 4.30 4.79 -8.09
CA ASN A 145 3.90 3.48 -8.63
C ASN A 145 2.90 2.72 -7.75
N GLY A 146 3.00 2.89 -6.44
CA GLY A 146 2.14 2.19 -5.49
C GLY A 146 0.69 2.68 -5.43
N GLY A 147 0.35 3.83 -6.01
CA GLY A 147 -0.97 4.43 -5.86
C GLY A 147 -1.29 4.73 -4.39
N LEU A 148 -2.47 4.31 -3.93
CA LEU A 148 -2.81 4.36 -2.51
C LEU A 148 -2.01 3.30 -1.75
N SER A 149 -1.40 3.70 -0.64
CA SER A 149 -0.52 2.79 0.11
C SER A 149 -0.40 3.15 1.59
N VAL A 150 0.00 2.17 2.39
CA VAL A 150 0.33 2.32 3.81
C VAL A 150 1.68 1.66 4.09
N SER A 151 2.55 2.35 4.84
CA SER A 151 3.73 1.76 5.48
C SER A 151 3.50 1.68 6.99
N LEU A 152 3.69 0.51 7.55
CA LEU A 152 3.70 0.24 8.99
C LEU A 152 5.16 0.05 9.46
N LEU A 153 5.58 0.75 10.50
CA LEU A 153 6.76 0.40 11.28
C LEU A 153 6.30 -0.50 12.42
N GLY A 154 6.58 -1.78 12.31
CA GLY A 154 6.31 -2.76 13.35
C GLY A 154 7.16 -2.53 14.61
N ASP A 155 6.67 -2.96 15.76
CA ASP A 155 7.42 -2.90 17.02
C ASP A 155 8.67 -3.81 17.02
N ASP A 156 8.80 -4.68 16.01
CA ASP A 156 10.00 -5.44 15.68
C ASP A 156 11.08 -4.61 14.94
N GLY A 157 10.76 -3.34 14.60
CA GLY A 157 11.65 -2.43 13.86
C GLY A 157 11.68 -2.68 12.35
N VAL A 158 10.76 -3.50 11.83
CA VAL A 158 10.63 -3.79 10.41
C VAL A 158 9.55 -2.92 9.79
N ARG A 159 9.77 -2.44 8.56
CA ARG A 159 8.74 -1.80 7.78
C ARG A 159 8.00 -2.83 6.93
N TYR A 160 6.67 -2.75 7.01
CA TYR A 160 5.73 -3.51 6.20
C TYR A 160 4.95 -2.54 5.29
N TYR A 161 5.06 -2.74 3.99
CA TYR A 161 4.46 -1.86 2.99
C TYR A 161 3.38 -2.59 2.22
N GLY A 162 2.18 -1.96 2.12
CA GLY A 162 1.08 -2.44 1.29
C GLY A 162 0.64 -1.34 0.31
N SER A 163 0.54 -1.65 -0.98
CA SER A 163 0.16 -0.69 -2.01
C SER A 163 -0.89 -1.23 -2.99
N HIS A 164 -1.25 -0.41 -3.96
CA HIS A 164 -2.35 -0.62 -4.92
C HIS A 164 -3.74 -0.64 -4.27
N LEU A 165 -3.88 -0.06 -3.07
CA LEU A 165 -5.12 -0.07 -2.30
C LEU A 165 -6.24 0.68 -3.03
N SER A 166 -7.51 0.26 -2.83
CA SER A 166 -8.67 1.00 -3.30
C SER A 166 -9.12 2.07 -2.32
N ALA A 167 -8.84 1.87 -1.03
CA ALA A 167 -9.13 2.83 0.02
C ALA A 167 -8.17 2.66 1.21
N ILE A 168 -7.89 3.76 1.88
CA ILE A 168 -7.28 3.78 3.21
C ILE A 168 -8.40 3.85 4.24
N THR A 169 -8.33 3.06 5.30
CA THR A 169 -9.32 3.07 6.38
C THR A 169 -9.38 4.47 7.03
N ALA A 170 -10.60 4.95 7.31
CA ALA A 170 -10.78 6.22 8.01
C ALA A 170 -10.11 6.18 9.40
N GLY A 171 -9.46 7.29 9.77
CA GLY A 171 -8.73 7.41 11.04
C GLY A 171 -7.39 6.68 11.07
N ILE A 172 -6.86 6.24 9.93
CA ILE A 172 -5.49 5.73 9.83
C ILE A 172 -4.59 6.83 9.27
N ASP A 173 -3.80 7.45 10.12
CA ASP A 173 -2.88 8.52 9.75
C ASP A 173 -1.45 8.26 10.23
N VAL A 174 -0.50 9.02 9.70
CA VAL A 174 0.91 8.91 10.09
C VAL A 174 1.08 9.21 11.58
N GLY A 175 1.74 8.32 12.29
CA GLY A 175 1.94 8.39 13.74
C GLY A 175 0.94 7.56 14.54
N ASP A 176 -0.16 7.09 13.93
CA ASP A 176 -1.15 6.28 14.64
C ASP A 176 -0.60 4.91 15.03
N ARG A 177 -0.96 4.49 16.23
CA ARG A 177 -0.70 3.13 16.71
C ARG A 177 -1.78 2.20 16.19
N VAL A 178 -1.35 1.07 15.63
CA VAL A 178 -2.22 -0.02 15.17
C VAL A 178 -1.82 -1.34 15.80
N ARG A 179 -2.78 -2.25 15.86
CA ARG A 179 -2.57 -3.61 16.36
C ARG A 179 -2.58 -4.62 15.21
N ALA A 180 -1.90 -5.74 15.41
CA ALA A 180 -1.96 -6.89 14.50
C ALA A 180 -3.42 -7.25 14.15
N GLY A 181 -3.72 -7.27 12.85
CA GLY A 181 -5.06 -7.55 12.36
C GLY A 181 -6.01 -6.34 12.31
N GLN A 182 -5.61 -5.16 12.76
CA GLN A 182 -6.40 -3.94 12.57
C GLN A 182 -6.45 -3.57 11.09
N GLN A 183 -7.65 -3.29 10.55
CA GLN A 183 -7.80 -2.90 9.16
C GLN A 183 -7.15 -1.54 8.90
N VAL A 184 -6.30 -1.46 7.87
CA VAL A 184 -5.61 -0.24 7.45
C VAL A 184 -6.03 0.22 6.04
N GLY A 185 -6.64 -0.66 5.25
CA GLY A 185 -7.10 -0.34 3.91
C GLY A 185 -7.91 -1.46 3.27
N ARG A 186 -8.06 -1.38 1.96
CA ARG A 186 -8.75 -2.40 1.14
C ARG A 186 -7.96 -2.70 -0.11
N VAL A 187 -7.97 -3.97 -0.52
CA VAL A 187 -7.37 -4.43 -1.79
C VAL A 187 -7.91 -3.60 -2.95
N GLY A 188 -7.04 -3.22 -3.85
CA GLY A 188 -7.40 -2.40 -4.99
C GLY A 188 -6.51 -2.64 -6.20
N ARG A 189 -6.46 -1.62 -7.08
CA ARG A 189 -5.71 -1.63 -8.32
C ARG A 189 -5.25 -0.22 -8.73
N THR A 190 -5.02 0.65 -7.74
CA THR A 190 -4.46 1.99 -7.96
C THR A 190 -2.98 1.93 -8.29
N GLY A 191 -2.42 2.97 -8.83
CA GLY A 191 -1.03 2.99 -9.23
C GLY A 191 -0.72 2.09 -10.43
N ASN A 192 0.50 1.56 -10.46
CA ASN A 192 0.98 0.66 -11.53
C ASN A 192 0.56 -0.81 -11.29
N ALA A 193 -0.72 -1.05 -11.08
CA ALA A 193 -1.26 -2.38 -10.79
C ALA A 193 -1.70 -3.18 -12.03
N ASN A 194 -1.47 -2.67 -13.25
CA ASN A 194 -1.94 -3.29 -14.50
C ASN A 194 -3.44 -3.62 -14.50
N ASN A 195 -4.25 -2.83 -13.76
CA ASN A 195 -5.69 -3.03 -13.60
C ASN A 195 -6.08 -4.37 -12.93
N VAL A 196 -5.18 -5.02 -12.21
CA VAL A 196 -5.42 -6.27 -11.47
C VAL A 196 -5.55 -5.98 -9.98
N CYS A 197 -6.58 -6.60 -9.34
CA CYS A 197 -6.79 -6.46 -7.90
C CYS A 197 -5.73 -7.25 -7.13
N HIS A 198 -4.87 -6.56 -6.40
CA HIS A 198 -3.85 -7.17 -5.54
C HIS A 198 -3.31 -6.14 -4.53
N VAL A 199 -2.54 -6.62 -3.59
CA VAL A 199 -1.68 -5.80 -2.73
C VAL A 199 -0.23 -6.14 -3.06
N HIS A 200 0.53 -5.17 -3.56
CA HIS A 200 1.97 -5.32 -3.52
C HIS A 200 2.44 -5.21 -2.08
N PHE A 201 3.13 -6.24 -1.59
CA PHE A 201 3.59 -6.35 -0.21
C PHE A 201 5.11 -6.38 -0.13
N GLY A 202 5.69 -5.44 0.61
CA GLY A 202 7.13 -5.31 0.82
C GLY A 202 7.53 -5.42 2.28
N ILE A 203 8.68 -6.07 2.54
CA ILE A 203 9.35 -6.15 3.85
C ILE A 203 10.71 -5.49 3.73
N SER A 204 11.00 -4.48 4.58
CA SER A 204 12.23 -3.69 4.47
C SER A 204 12.63 -3.05 5.80
N PRO A 205 13.87 -2.52 5.95
CA PRO A 205 14.18 -1.59 7.03
C PRO A 205 13.48 -0.23 6.78
N ALA A 206 13.11 0.46 7.86
CA ALA A 206 12.67 1.84 7.80
C ALA A 206 13.90 2.77 7.77
N CYS A 207 14.54 2.90 6.62
CA CYS A 207 15.79 3.64 6.48
C CYS A 207 15.65 5.12 6.78
N THR A 208 14.94 5.85 5.92
CA THR A 208 14.73 7.30 6.06
C THR A 208 13.35 7.63 6.63
N GLY A 209 12.55 6.61 6.85
CA GLY A 209 11.18 6.74 7.32
C GLY A 209 10.19 7.11 6.22
N ARG A 210 10.53 8.04 5.35
CA ARG A 210 9.66 8.51 4.26
C ARG A 210 10.45 8.73 2.98
N GLY A 211 9.76 8.58 1.83
CA GLY A 211 10.32 8.94 0.53
C GLY A 211 11.35 7.98 -0.03
N ASP A 212 11.73 6.93 0.68
CA ASP A 212 12.67 5.90 0.23
C ASP A 212 11.96 4.78 -0.56
N TRP A 213 11.21 5.17 -1.59
CA TRP A 213 10.33 4.28 -2.35
C TRP A 213 11.01 3.02 -2.90
N TRP A 214 12.32 3.11 -3.22
CA TRP A 214 13.13 1.99 -3.73
C TRP A 214 13.45 0.94 -2.64
N ILE A 215 13.37 1.31 -1.36
CA ILE A 215 13.55 0.42 -0.21
C ILE A 215 12.20 -0.10 0.29
N ARG A 216 11.20 0.78 0.43
CA ARG A 216 9.91 0.42 1.00
C ARG A 216 9.17 -0.65 0.21
N ARG A 217 9.38 -0.71 -1.11
CA ARG A 217 8.78 -1.73 -1.98
C ARG A 217 9.21 -3.16 -1.64
N GLY A 218 10.29 -3.33 -0.88
CA GLY A 218 10.78 -4.60 -0.36
C GLY A 218 12.25 -4.87 -0.66
N VAL A 219 12.94 -5.47 0.31
CA VAL A 219 14.34 -5.92 0.20
C VAL A 219 14.54 -7.32 0.75
N VAL A 220 13.49 -7.91 1.31
CA VAL A 220 13.45 -9.28 1.84
C VAL A 220 12.26 -10.00 1.20
N TRP A 221 12.47 -11.23 0.71
CA TRP A 221 11.43 -12.04 0.08
C TRP A 221 10.32 -12.39 1.07
N PRO A 222 9.05 -11.93 0.86
CA PRO A 222 7.99 -12.11 1.83
C PRO A 222 7.42 -13.52 1.93
N ALA A 223 7.49 -14.33 0.87
CA ALA A 223 6.72 -15.57 0.75
C ALA A 223 6.81 -16.48 1.97
N ARG A 224 8.01 -16.76 2.50
CA ARG A 224 8.17 -17.64 3.66
C ARG A 224 7.55 -17.11 4.95
N TYR A 225 7.39 -15.79 5.08
CA TYR A 225 6.71 -15.14 6.19
C TYR A 225 5.21 -15.24 6.00
N LEU A 226 4.72 -14.92 4.80
CA LEU A 226 3.32 -15.07 4.42
C LEU A 226 2.84 -16.51 4.58
N ASP A 227 3.63 -17.51 4.17
CA ASP A 227 3.35 -18.92 4.38
C ASP A 227 3.19 -19.28 5.85
N SER A 228 4.03 -18.70 6.72
CA SER A 228 3.92 -18.90 8.16
C SER A 228 2.65 -18.25 8.71
N TRP A 229 2.43 -16.97 8.41
CA TRP A 229 1.30 -16.18 8.95
C TRP A 229 -0.06 -16.70 8.45
N ARG A 230 -0.12 -17.22 7.22
CA ARG A 230 -1.34 -17.83 6.67
C ARG A 230 -1.75 -19.11 7.40
N ARG A 231 -0.83 -19.76 8.07
CA ARG A 231 -1.03 -20.99 8.88
C ARG A 231 -0.95 -20.71 10.38
N ASP A 232 -1.26 -19.49 10.81
CA ASP A 232 -1.19 -19.04 12.21
C ASP A 232 0.19 -19.19 12.86
N GLY A 233 1.25 -19.34 12.05
CA GLY A 233 2.62 -19.30 12.53
C GLY A 233 3.10 -17.86 12.75
N ASN A 234 4.23 -17.70 13.44
CA ASN A 234 4.75 -16.39 13.82
C ASN A 234 6.23 -16.22 13.42
N ARG A 235 6.57 -16.53 12.16
CA ARG A 235 7.94 -16.30 11.67
C ARG A 235 8.24 -14.80 11.60
N GLU A 236 9.36 -14.39 12.20
CA GLU A 236 9.75 -12.98 12.31
C GLU A 236 10.80 -12.60 11.26
N PRO A 237 10.63 -11.50 10.49
CA PRO A 237 11.60 -11.06 9.49
C PRO A 237 12.72 -10.17 10.05
N ALA A 238 12.64 -9.70 11.30
CA ALA A 238 13.52 -8.71 11.88
C ALA A 238 15.03 -9.05 11.77
N ALA A 239 15.39 -10.31 11.97
CA ALA A 239 16.78 -10.75 11.86
C ALA A 239 17.34 -10.60 10.44
N GLU A 240 16.55 -10.98 9.42
CA GLU A 240 16.94 -10.88 8.01
C GLU A 240 16.98 -9.43 7.53
N VAL A 241 15.98 -8.63 7.89
CA VAL A 241 15.96 -7.19 7.61
C VAL A 241 17.17 -6.49 8.25
N GLY A 242 17.49 -6.85 9.50
CA GLY A 242 18.68 -6.35 10.18
C GLY A 242 19.99 -6.75 9.50
N ALA A 243 20.09 -7.99 9.03
CA ALA A 243 21.25 -8.46 8.28
C ALA A 243 21.40 -7.72 6.94
N TRP A 244 20.30 -7.54 6.22
CA TRP A 244 20.30 -6.75 4.98
C TRP A 244 20.79 -5.31 5.24
N ARG A 245 20.23 -4.65 6.26
CA ARG A 245 20.61 -3.27 6.63
C ARG A 245 22.08 -3.15 7.02
N ARG A 246 22.63 -4.11 7.77
CA ARG A 246 24.08 -4.12 8.11
C ARG A 246 24.94 -4.25 6.87
N LYS A 247 24.53 -5.04 5.89
CA LYS A 247 25.29 -5.28 4.65
C LYS A 247 25.23 -4.11 3.67
N HIS A 248 24.06 -3.46 3.53
CA HIS A 248 23.79 -2.49 2.46
C HIS A 248 23.65 -1.05 2.98
N GLY A 249 23.53 -0.87 4.30
CA GLY A 249 23.20 0.44 4.88
C GLY A 249 21.78 0.89 4.51
N CYS A 250 21.65 2.18 4.22
CA CYS A 250 20.46 2.78 3.63
C CYS A 250 20.83 3.41 2.28
N PRO A 251 20.72 2.66 1.18
CA PRO A 251 21.15 3.13 -0.13
C PRO A 251 20.45 4.43 -0.54
N LYS A 252 21.16 5.29 -1.27
CA LYS A 252 20.58 6.50 -1.86
C LYS A 252 19.57 6.12 -2.95
N ALA A 253 18.67 7.07 -3.28
CA ALA A 253 17.76 6.89 -4.41
C ALA A 253 18.53 6.54 -5.69
N PRO A 254 17.99 5.62 -6.51
CA PRO A 254 18.55 5.40 -7.84
C PRO A 254 18.46 6.69 -8.65
N THR A 255 19.49 7.00 -9.44
CA THR A 255 19.42 8.08 -10.43
C THR A 255 18.32 7.76 -11.44
N ALA A 256 17.63 8.79 -11.95
CA ALA A 256 16.57 8.61 -12.94
C ALA A 256 17.09 7.78 -14.13
N GLY A 257 16.49 6.59 -14.35
CA GLY A 257 16.91 5.63 -15.36
C GLY A 257 17.78 4.46 -14.86
N GLY A 258 18.20 4.45 -13.57
CA GLY A 258 18.91 3.33 -12.96
C GLY A 258 17.95 2.35 -12.29
N GLU A 259 18.06 1.07 -12.61
CA GLU A 259 17.47 0.02 -11.77
C GLU A 259 18.15 0.07 -10.40
N ALA A 260 17.35 0.05 -9.32
CA ALA A 260 17.89 -0.16 -7.98
C ALA A 260 18.32 -1.64 -7.92
N GLY A 261 19.62 -1.87 -8.03
CA GLY A 261 20.23 -3.18 -7.82
C GLY A 261 20.10 -3.67 -6.37
#